data_8fdf4b23c3a1b931c8db6520501d1916
#
_entry.id   8fdf4b23c3a1b931c8db6520501d1916
#
_cell.length_a   1.000
_cell.length_b   1.000
_cell.length_c   1.000
_cell.angle_alpha   90.00
_cell.angle_beta   90.00
_cell.angle_gamma   90.00
#
_symmetry.space_group_name_H-M   'P 1'
#
loop_
_entity.id
_entity.type
_entity.pdbx_description
1 polymer ?
#
loop_
_entity_poly.entity_id
_entity_poly.type
_entity_poly.pdbx_seq_one_letter_code
_entity_poly.pdbx_strand_id
1 'polypeptide(L)'
;MALGKVLMAGWALCMALLLATLAGAVGETRYDKFLRQHVDYPRTFTLAAHRYCETMLARRRVTAPGRPCKPTNTFVHAPARDLVAACSQMPDAEGFHSTPTAMGLTACRLRGGNTRPPCTYQARQLQHHVRVSCVGGLPVHLAGTYAPLQ
;
A
#
# COMPACT_ATOMS: atom_id res chain seq x y z
N MET A 1 -50.85 -16.75 -19.03
CA MET A 1 -49.89 -17.70 -18.42
C MET A 1 -48.44 -17.46 -18.85
N ALA A 2 -48.16 -16.96 -20.02
CA ALA A 2 -46.78 -16.57 -20.42
C ALA A 2 -46.21 -15.37 -19.68
N LEU A 3 -47.04 -14.46 -19.18
CA LEU A 3 -46.67 -13.24 -18.45
C LEU A 3 -46.07 -13.51 -17.04
N GLY A 4 -46.49 -14.62 -16.39
CA GLY A 4 -45.95 -14.96 -15.06
C GLY A 4 -44.50 -15.47 -15.06
N LYS A 5 -44.11 -16.15 -16.14
CA LYS A 5 -42.72 -16.65 -16.29
C LYS A 5 -41.73 -15.54 -16.61
N VAL A 6 -42.15 -14.51 -17.34
CA VAL A 6 -41.30 -13.36 -17.70
C VAL A 6 -41.06 -12.46 -16.49
N LEU A 7 -42.06 -12.28 -15.61
CA LEU A 7 -41.93 -11.51 -14.36
C LEU A 7 -40.96 -12.16 -13.37
N MET A 8 -40.98 -13.49 -13.24
CA MET A 8 -40.03 -14.19 -12.34
C MET A 8 -38.59 -14.13 -12.81
N ALA A 9 -38.35 -14.15 -14.13
CA ALA A 9 -36.99 -14.01 -14.68
C ALA A 9 -36.42 -12.59 -14.46
N GLY A 10 -37.29 -11.57 -14.50
CA GLY A 10 -36.86 -10.18 -14.24
C GLY A 10 -36.41 -9.93 -12.78
N TRP A 11 -37.10 -10.58 -11.86
CA TRP A 11 -36.75 -10.43 -10.43
C TRP A 11 -35.43 -11.12 -10.08
N ALA A 12 -35.19 -12.31 -10.65
CA ALA A 12 -33.94 -13.03 -10.44
C ALA A 12 -32.72 -12.25 -11.00
N LEU A 13 -32.87 -11.60 -12.14
CA LEU A 13 -31.83 -10.75 -12.74
C LEU A 13 -31.55 -9.50 -11.90
N CYS A 14 -32.57 -8.82 -11.37
CA CYS A 14 -32.40 -7.67 -10.50
C CYS A 14 -31.68 -8.02 -9.19
N MET A 15 -31.99 -9.15 -8.59
CA MET A 15 -31.33 -9.62 -7.37
C MET A 15 -29.87 -9.96 -7.60
N ALA A 16 -29.54 -10.59 -8.73
CA ALA A 16 -28.16 -10.92 -9.09
C ALA A 16 -27.31 -9.66 -9.33
N LEU A 17 -27.90 -8.64 -9.96
CA LEU A 17 -27.22 -7.34 -10.17
C LEU A 17 -26.98 -6.58 -8.86
N LEU A 18 -27.93 -6.63 -7.92
CA LEU A 18 -27.80 -6.01 -6.60
C LEU A 18 -26.68 -6.69 -5.78
N LEU A 19 -26.57 -7.99 -5.82
CA LEU A 19 -25.51 -8.74 -5.13
C LEU A 19 -24.13 -8.44 -5.73
N ALA A 20 -24.04 -8.30 -7.04
CA ALA A 20 -22.79 -7.94 -7.71
C ALA A 20 -22.34 -6.51 -7.36
N THR A 21 -23.26 -5.56 -7.23
CA THR A 21 -22.93 -4.20 -6.82
C THR A 21 -22.52 -4.11 -5.35
N LEU A 22 -23.10 -4.91 -4.48
CA LEU A 22 -22.70 -4.99 -3.06
C LEU A 22 -21.31 -5.62 -2.91
N ALA A 23 -20.94 -6.63 -3.69
CA ALA A 23 -19.60 -7.22 -3.70
C ALA A 23 -18.53 -6.24 -4.20
N GLY A 24 -18.87 -5.37 -5.18
CA GLY A 24 -17.98 -4.33 -5.68
C GLY A 24 -17.80 -3.12 -4.74
N ALA A 25 -18.67 -2.99 -3.72
CA ALA A 25 -18.61 -1.91 -2.73
C ALA A 25 -17.79 -2.26 -1.49
N VAL A 26 -17.22 -3.48 -1.41
CA VAL A 26 -16.32 -3.86 -0.30
C VAL A 26 -15.03 -3.05 -0.45
N GLY A 27 -14.75 -2.20 0.53
CA GLY A 27 -13.57 -1.36 0.53
C GLY A 27 -12.27 -2.15 0.62
N GLU A 28 -11.19 -1.50 0.34
CA GLU A 28 -9.84 -2.05 0.43
C GLU A 28 -9.56 -2.48 1.88
N THR A 29 -8.96 -3.67 2.04
CA THR A 29 -8.52 -4.14 3.37
C THR A 29 -7.31 -3.33 3.86
N ARG A 30 -7.01 -3.43 5.16
CA ARG A 30 -5.81 -2.79 5.71
C ARG A 30 -4.54 -3.33 5.07
N TYR A 31 -4.50 -4.62 4.78
CA TYR A 31 -3.38 -5.24 4.07
C TYR A 31 -3.27 -4.72 2.64
N ASP A 32 -4.37 -4.65 1.90
CA ASP A 32 -4.37 -4.09 0.54
C ASP A 32 -3.89 -2.65 0.52
N LYS A 33 -4.30 -1.86 1.49
CA LYS A 33 -3.82 -0.48 1.64
C LYS A 33 -2.32 -0.44 1.91
N PHE A 34 -1.81 -1.32 2.76
CA PHE A 34 -0.37 -1.45 3.02
C PHE A 34 0.39 -1.75 1.72
N LEU A 35 -0.07 -2.72 0.93
CA LEU A 35 0.55 -3.07 -0.35
C LEU A 35 0.54 -1.89 -1.32
N ARG A 36 -0.57 -1.22 -1.43
CA ARG A 36 -0.73 -0.06 -2.31
C ARG A 36 0.22 1.07 -1.93
N GLN A 37 0.38 1.33 -0.66
CA GLN A 37 1.19 2.45 -0.17
C GLN A 37 2.68 2.13 -0.08
N HIS A 38 3.06 0.86 0.07
CA HIS A 38 4.42 0.53 0.45
C HIS A 38 5.11 -0.53 -0.40
N VAL A 39 4.43 -1.28 -1.25
CA VAL A 39 5.07 -2.33 -2.06
C VAL A 39 5.12 -1.94 -3.52
N ASP A 40 6.33 -1.85 -4.06
CA ASP A 40 6.58 -1.59 -5.48
C ASP A 40 7.61 -2.58 -5.98
N TYR A 41 7.15 -3.79 -6.34
CA TYR A 41 7.99 -4.87 -6.82
C TYR A 41 7.33 -5.59 -8.02
N PRO A 42 8.08 -5.78 -9.10
CA PRO A 42 9.40 -5.18 -9.36
C PRO A 42 9.30 -3.64 -9.39
N ARG A 43 10.41 -2.99 -9.09
CA ARG A 43 10.44 -1.52 -9.01
C ARG A 43 9.94 -0.89 -10.30
N THR A 44 8.98 0.01 -10.18
CA THR A 44 8.44 0.76 -11.32
C THR A 44 9.53 1.63 -11.95
N PHE A 45 9.67 1.51 -13.27
CA PHE A 45 10.55 2.37 -14.03
C PHE A 45 9.92 3.76 -14.19
N THR A 46 10.71 4.80 -13.95
CA THR A 46 10.34 6.19 -14.22
C THR A 46 11.38 6.82 -15.11
N LEU A 47 10.91 7.61 -16.11
CA LEU A 47 11.80 8.28 -17.07
C LEU A 47 12.82 9.19 -16.38
N ALA A 48 12.41 9.86 -15.29
CA ALA A 48 13.27 10.70 -14.49
C ALA A 48 13.38 10.07 -13.09
N ALA A 49 14.56 9.54 -12.75
CA ALA A 49 14.79 8.86 -11.47
C ALA A 49 14.47 9.74 -10.26
N HIS A 50 14.77 11.03 -10.34
CA HIS A 50 14.52 11.99 -9.26
C HIS A 50 13.02 12.27 -9.03
N ARG A 51 12.15 11.85 -9.96
CA ARG A 51 10.69 12.01 -9.85
C ARG A 51 9.97 10.74 -9.43
N TYR A 52 10.72 9.71 -9.06
CA TYR A 52 10.12 8.44 -8.65
C TYR A 52 9.08 8.64 -7.54
N CYS A 53 9.42 9.37 -6.49
CA CYS A 53 8.54 9.57 -5.34
C CYS A 53 7.26 10.32 -5.72
N GLU A 54 7.35 11.44 -6.43
CA GLU A 54 6.17 12.19 -6.86
C GLU A 54 5.26 11.34 -7.73
N THR A 55 5.84 10.59 -8.67
CA THR A 55 5.10 9.73 -9.58
C THR A 55 4.38 8.61 -8.81
N MET A 56 5.10 7.92 -7.94
CA MET A 56 4.54 6.77 -7.22
C MET A 56 3.52 7.17 -6.17
N LEU A 57 3.77 8.25 -5.44
CA LEU A 57 2.80 8.75 -4.46
C LEU A 57 1.47 9.13 -5.12
N ALA A 58 1.52 9.70 -6.31
CA ALA A 58 0.32 10.02 -7.07
C ALA A 58 -0.36 8.77 -7.63
N ARG A 59 0.39 7.88 -8.30
CA ARG A 59 -0.16 6.65 -8.89
C ARG A 59 -0.79 5.73 -7.86
N ARG A 60 -0.15 5.61 -6.70
CA ARG A 60 -0.61 4.73 -5.62
C ARG A 60 -1.62 5.43 -4.70
N ARG A 61 -2.00 6.65 -5.00
CA ARG A 61 -2.97 7.45 -4.22
C ARG A 61 -2.59 7.56 -2.75
N VAL A 62 -1.30 7.67 -2.48
CA VAL A 62 -0.79 7.92 -1.12
C VAL A 62 -1.07 9.36 -0.73
N THR A 63 -0.88 10.29 -1.69
CA THR A 63 -1.32 11.68 -1.55
C THR A 63 -2.56 11.87 -2.42
N ALA A 64 -3.70 12.10 -1.77
CA ALA A 64 -4.94 12.34 -2.48
C ALA A 64 -5.04 13.80 -2.94
N PRO A 65 -5.71 14.09 -4.08
CA PRO A 65 -5.97 15.47 -4.50
C PRO A 65 -6.67 16.27 -3.40
N GLY A 66 -6.21 17.52 -3.18
CA GLY A 66 -6.78 18.41 -2.16
C GLY A 66 -6.35 18.09 -0.72
N ARG A 67 -5.53 17.09 -0.51
CA ARG A 67 -4.98 16.75 0.81
C ARG A 67 -3.56 17.31 0.96
N PRO A 68 -3.10 17.54 2.21
CA PRO A 68 -1.73 17.92 2.44
C PRO A 68 -0.75 16.86 1.95
N CYS A 69 0.46 17.27 1.60
CA CYS A 69 1.54 16.37 1.22
C CYS A 69 1.92 15.48 2.42
N LYS A 70 2.01 14.17 2.18
CA LYS A 70 2.49 13.25 3.21
C LYS A 70 3.98 13.53 3.47
N PRO A 71 4.42 13.72 4.72
CA PRO A 71 5.82 14.07 5.01
C PRO A 71 6.83 13.01 4.61
N THR A 72 6.50 11.73 4.80
CA THR A 72 7.38 10.61 4.47
C THR A 72 6.56 9.43 3.95
N ASN A 73 7.14 8.68 3.03
CA ASN A 73 6.60 7.38 2.62
C ASN A 73 7.72 6.49 2.09
N THR A 74 7.67 5.21 2.38
CA THR A 74 8.65 4.23 1.90
C THR A 74 8.00 3.26 0.94
N PHE A 75 8.65 3.04 -0.21
CA PHE A 75 8.30 1.98 -1.15
C PHE A 75 9.34 0.87 -1.08
N VAL A 76 8.88 -0.36 -0.84
CA VAL A 76 9.75 -1.54 -0.70
C VAL A 76 9.77 -2.29 -2.02
N HIS A 77 10.98 -2.61 -2.50
CA HIS A 77 11.21 -3.30 -3.77
C HIS A 77 11.49 -4.78 -3.52
N ALA A 78 10.55 -5.44 -2.85
CA ALA A 78 10.57 -6.87 -2.57
C ALA A 78 9.17 -7.44 -2.72
N PRO A 79 9.03 -8.73 -2.99
CA PRO A 79 7.71 -9.36 -3.06
C PRO A 79 6.94 -9.19 -1.74
N ALA A 80 5.63 -9.07 -1.82
CA ALA A 80 4.77 -8.93 -0.63
C ALA A 80 5.01 -10.03 0.41
N ARG A 81 5.28 -11.28 -0.03
CA ARG A 81 5.55 -12.41 0.87
C ARG A 81 6.74 -12.17 1.80
N ASP A 82 7.74 -11.38 1.37
CA ASP A 82 8.90 -11.07 2.20
C ASP A 82 8.54 -10.12 3.35
N LEU A 83 7.54 -9.27 3.14
CA LEU A 83 7.00 -8.41 4.19
C LEU A 83 6.05 -9.19 5.11
N VAL A 84 5.26 -10.12 4.56
CA VAL A 84 4.44 -11.02 5.35
C VAL A 84 5.29 -11.87 6.29
N ALA A 85 6.49 -12.28 5.85
CA ALA A 85 7.44 -13.05 6.65
C ALA A 85 7.84 -12.32 7.95
N ALA A 86 7.83 -10.98 7.96
CA ALA A 86 8.10 -10.22 9.18
C ALA A 86 7.10 -10.58 10.29
N CYS A 87 5.84 -10.83 9.94
CA CYS A 87 4.78 -11.14 10.91
C CYS A 87 5.01 -12.48 11.64
N SER A 88 5.85 -13.35 11.11
CA SER A 88 6.25 -14.61 11.74
C SER A 88 7.46 -14.45 12.68
N GLN A 89 8.14 -13.31 12.65
CA GLN A 89 9.24 -13.02 13.55
C GLN A 89 8.71 -12.57 14.91
N MET A 90 9.52 -12.78 15.97
CA MET A 90 9.15 -12.30 17.30
C MET A 90 9.01 -10.76 17.28
N PRO A 91 7.96 -10.23 17.92
CA PRO A 91 7.83 -8.77 18.01
C PRO A 91 8.91 -8.18 18.91
N ASP A 92 9.29 -6.94 18.63
CA ASP A 92 10.16 -6.16 19.51
C ASP A 92 9.40 -5.65 20.74
N ALA A 93 10.09 -4.89 21.61
CA ALA A 93 9.52 -4.38 22.84
C ALA A 93 8.29 -3.48 22.64
N GLU A 94 8.18 -2.88 21.44
CA GLU A 94 7.04 -2.02 21.09
C GLU A 94 5.93 -2.76 20.35
N GLY A 95 6.10 -4.06 20.10
CA GLY A 95 5.11 -4.89 19.42
C GLY A 95 5.21 -4.90 17.91
N PHE A 96 6.29 -4.36 17.32
CA PHE A 96 6.51 -4.37 15.88
C PHE A 96 7.34 -5.58 15.46
N HIS A 97 7.14 -6.01 14.22
CA HIS A 97 7.83 -7.14 13.61
C HIS A 97 8.77 -6.65 12.52
N SER A 98 9.97 -7.19 12.47
CA SER A 98 10.97 -6.81 11.47
C SER A 98 11.17 -7.90 10.44
N THR A 99 11.47 -7.52 9.20
CA THR A 99 11.85 -8.48 8.17
C THR A 99 13.13 -9.20 8.56
N PRO A 100 13.24 -10.52 8.29
CA PRO A 100 14.44 -11.28 8.63
C PRO A 100 15.68 -10.85 7.85
N THR A 101 15.49 -10.27 6.66
CA THR A 101 16.56 -9.78 5.80
C THR A 101 16.33 -8.32 5.43
N ALA A 102 17.42 -7.61 5.14
CA ALA A 102 17.34 -6.28 4.54
C ALA A 102 16.88 -6.39 3.09
N MET A 103 16.17 -5.40 2.61
CA MET A 103 15.64 -5.35 1.26
C MET A 103 15.80 -3.96 0.66
N GLY A 104 15.85 -3.91 -0.68
CA GLY A 104 15.91 -2.64 -1.39
C GLY A 104 14.62 -1.84 -1.19
N LEU A 105 14.77 -0.56 -0.93
CA LEU A 105 13.63 0.33 -0.78
C LEU A 105 13.99 1.75 -1.21
N THR A 106 12.96 2.53 -1.47
CA THR A 106 13.09 3.97 -1.72
C THR A 106 12.35 4.71 -0.60
N ALA A 107 13.10 5.49 0.16
CA ALA A 107 12.54 6.38 1.18
C ALA A 107 12.25 7.75 0.56
N CYS A 108 10.98 8.15 0.58
CA CYS A 108 10.53 9.43 0.07
C CYS A 108 10.33 10.39 1.23
N ARG A 109 10.98 11.57 1.16
CA ARG A 109 10.86 12.59 2.18
C ARG A 109 10.49 13.93 1.55
N LEU A 110 9.44 14.56 2.08
CA LEU A 110 8.96 15.85 1.60
C LEU A 110 10.07 16.91 1.71
N ARG A 111 10.27 17.65 0.62
CA ARG A 111 11.22 18.77 0.59
C ARG A 111 10.55 20.04 1.08
N GLY A 112 11.30 20.82 1.87
CA GLY A 112 10.83 22.09 2.39
C GLY A 112 9.72 21.95 3.43
N GLY A 113 9.26 23.08 3.92
CA GLY A 113 8.20 23.14 4.94
C GLY A 113 6.80 23.28 4.38
N ASN A 114 6.62 23.27 3.05
CA ASN A 114 5.33 23.47 2.44
C ASN A 114 4.59 22.13 2.30
N THR A 115 3.49 21.99 3.06
CA THR A 115 2.64 20.81 3.04
C THR A 115 1.55 20.87 1.98
N ARG A 116 1.46 21.96 1.23
CA ARG A 116 0.44 22.12 0.16
C ARG A 116 0.98 21.63 -1.18
N PRO A 117 0.15 20.96 -2.00
CA PRO A 117 0.55 20.61 -3.36
C PRO A 117 0.97 21.83 -4.19
N PRO A 118 1.94 21.70 -5.13
CA PRO A 118 2.58 20.45 -5.55
C PRO A 118 3.60 19.92 -4.52
N CYS A 119 3.55 18.59 -4.30
CA CYS A 119 4.43 17.94 -3.35
C CYS A 119 5.73 17.50 -4.02
N THR A 120 6.87 17.95 -3.52
CA THR A 120 8.19 17.55 -4.02
C THR A 120 8.93 16.77 -2.95
N TYR A 121 9.64 15.72 -3.37
CA TYR A 121 10.25 14.76 -2.47
C TYR A 121 11.71 14.54 -2.79
N GLN A 122 12.49 14.28 -1.75
CA GLN A 122 13.82 13.69 -1.87
C GLN A 122 13.67 12.17 -1.82
N ALA A 123 14.28 11.47 -2.77
CA ALA A 123 14.29 10.02 -2.83
C ALA A 123 15.66 9.50 -2.39
N ARG A 124 15.67 8.52 -1.46
CA ARG A 124 16.89 7.82 -1.06
C ARG A 124 16.70 6.33 -1.27
N GLN A 125 17.63 5.69 -1.97
CA GLN A 125 17.65 4.25 -2.12
C GLN A 125 18.49 3.62 -1.02
N LEU A 126 17.89 2.67 -0.30
CA LEU A 126 18.49 2.04 0.88
C LEU A 126 18.31 0.53 0.83
N GLN A 127 19.18 -0.18 1.54
CA GLN A 127 19.06 -1.59 1.87
C GLN A 127 18.82 -1.69 3.38
N HIS A 128 17.57 -1.83 3.76
CA HIS A 128 17.16 -1.80 5.18
C HIS A 128 16.24 -2.95 5.52
N HIS A 129 16.24 -3.34 6.78
CA HIS A 129 15.14 -4.09 7.36
C HIS A 129 13.91 -3.21 7.46
N VAL A 130 12.74 -3.81 7.26
CA VAL A 130 11.45 -3.11 7.36
C VAL A 130 10.74 -3.56 8.62
N ARG A 131 10.22 -2.61 9.37
CA ARG A 131 9.55 -2.80 10.65
C ARG A 131 8.07 -2.51 10.47
N VAL A 132 7.22 -3.49 10.78
CA VAL A 132 5.78 -3.42 10.49
C VAL A 132 4.95 -3.79 11.71
N SER A 133 3.72 -3.32 11.78
CA SER A 133 2.71 -3.89 12.64
C SER A 133 1.84 -4.86 11.85
N CYS A 134 1.43 -5.95 12.50
CA CYS A 134 0.70 -7.04 11.87
C CYS A 134 -0.64 -7.27 12.54
N VAL A 135 -1.66 -7.58 11.74
CA VAL A 135 -2.98 -8.01 12.21
C VAL A 135 -3.35 -9.28 11.45
N GLY A 136 -3.66 -10.34 12.19
CA GLY A 136 -3.99 -11.63 11.56
C GLY A 136 -2.86 -12.21 10.71
N GLY A 137 -1.60 -11.94 11.07
CA GLY A 137 -0.45 -12.43 10.32
C GLY A 137 -0.11 -11.64 9.06
N LEU A 138 -0.76 -10.49 8.84
CA LEU A 138 -0.52 -9.64 7.66
C LEU A 138 -0.04 -8.24 8.07
N PRO A 139 0.93 -7.66 7.37
CA PRO A 139 1.38 -6.30 7.66
C PRO A 139 0.29 -5.29 7.29
N VAL A 140 0.04 -4.35 8.19
CA VAL A 140 -1.00 -3.32 8.01
C VAL A 140 -0.47 -1.90 8.20
N HIS A 141 0.74 -1.74 8.75
CA HIS A 141 1.38 -0.44 8.95
C HIS A 141 2.89 -0.59 8.88
N LEU A 142 3.54 0.31 8.16
CA LEU A 142 5.00 0.39 8.11
C LEU A 142 5.45 1.37 9.19
N ALA A 143 6.10 0.85 10.24
CA ALA A 143 6.53 1.64 11.39
C ALA A 143 7.86 2.35 11.14
N GLY A 144 8.73 1.76 10.33
CA GLY A 144 10.04 2.32 10.03
C GLY A 144 10.95 1.33 9.34
N THR A 145 12.16 1.76 9.09
CA THR A 145 13.22 0.93 8.51
C THR A 145 14.53 1.21 9.23
N TYR A 146 15.46 0.25 9.19
CA TYR A 146 16.77 0.41 9.81
C TYR A 146 17.85 -0.36 9.04
N ALA A 147 19.08 0.16 9.11
CA ALA A 147 20.22 -0.46 8.46
C ALA A 147 20.53 -1.83 9.06
N PRO A 148 21.00 -2.81 8.23
CA PRO A 148 21.45 -4.09 8.78
C PRO A 148 22.67 -3.88 9.67
N LEU A 149 22.82 -4.72 10.69
CA LEU A 149 24.00 -4.74 11.55
C LEU A 149 25.24 -5.11 10.73
N GLN A 150 26.31 -4.37 10.93
CA GLN A 150 27.61 -4.66 10.32
C GLN A 150 28.45 -5.55 11.23
#